data_a89dba9af2479c73f5d76e01d22d4490
#
_entry.id   a89dba9af2479c73f5d76e01d22d4490
#
_cell.length_a   1.000
_cell.length_b   1.000
_cell.length_c   1.000
_cell.angle_alpha   90.00
_cell.angle_beta   90.00
_cell.angle_gamma   90.00
#
_symmetry.space_group_name_H-M   'P 1'
#
loop_
_entity.id
_entity.type
_entity.pdbx_description
1 polymer ?
#
loop_
_entity_poly.entity_id
_entity_poly.type
_entity_poly.pdbx_seq_one_letter_code
_entity_poly.pdbx_strand_id
1 'polypeptide(L)'
;MLKKAGSREEKAYLLNHFLESFRGTLFRQTMFAEFEDMAHRKGAAGESLTAQNLCQMYRQLNVDYFGPEMNVDSQIDYEWERIPHFYTPFYVYQYATGFSAAVAISSRIMKGEEGALEGYKKFLSGGCSMTPIELLRLCGVDMSTTRPVDEALSFFGELLDEFEGQR
;
A
#
# COMPACT_ATOMS: atom_id res chain seq x y z
N MET A 1 19.40 5.83 -3.35
CA MET A 1 19.16 7.17 -3.96
C MET A 1 19.29 8.27 -2.92
N LEU A 2 18.52 8.28 -1.84
CA LEU A 2 18.56 9.34 -0.80
C LEU A 2 19.96 9.67 -0.28
N LYS A 3 20.79 8.65 0.03
CA LYS A 3 22.17 8.85 0.48
C LYS A 3 23.13 9.47 -0.56
N LYS A 4 22.70 9.59 -1.83
CA LYS A 4 23.49 10.14 -2.95
C LYS A 4 22.95 11.47 -3.45
N ALA A 5 21.89 12.00 -2.83
CA ALA A 5 21.33 13.30 -3.19
C ALA A 5 22.40 14.39 -3.02
N GLY A 6 22.58 15.20 -4.05
CA GLY A 6 23.61 16.23 -4.11
C GLY A 6 23.19 17.57 -3.49
N SER A 7 21.88 17.76 -3.28
CA SER A 7 21.31 18.96 -2.65
C SER A 7 20.13 18.65 -1.73
N ARG A 8 19.74 19.64 -0.91
CA ARG A 8 18.56 19.57 -0.04
C ARG A 8 17.28 19.43 -0.88
N GLU A 9 17.17 20.17 -1.95
CA GLU A 9 16.03 20.14 -2.88
C GLU A 9 15.88 18.79 -3.56
N GLU A 10 16.99 18.22 -4.03
CA GLU A 10 16.99 16.87 -4.62
C GLU A 10 16.56 15.82 -3.59
N LYS A 11 17.03 15.94 -2.36
CA LYS A 11 16.65 15.04 -1.27
C LYS A 11 15.16 15.14 -0.95
N ALA A 12 14.62 16.37 -0.84
CA ALA A 12 13.20 16.62 -0.60
C ALA A 12 12.34 16.04 -1.74
N TYR A 13 12.76 16.23 -2.99
CA TYR A 13 12.07 15.64 -4.15
C TYR A 13 12.02 14.10 -4.08
N LEU A 14 13.15 13.46 -3.77
CA LEU A 14 13.21 11.99 -3.66
C LEU A 14 12.35 11.47 -2.50
N LEU A 15 12.37 12.15 -1.35
CA LEU A 15 11.52 11.80 -0.19
C LEU A 15 10.05 11.92 -0.55
N ASN A 16 9.64 13.03 -1.17
CA ASN A 16 8.28 13.22 -1.62
C ASN A 16 7.84 12.12 -2.61
N HIS A 17 8.71 11.73 -3.55
CA HIS A 17 8.43 10.64 -4.48
C HIS A 17 8.19 9.30 -3.74
N PHE A 18 8.99 8.99 -2.71
CA PHE A 18 8.77 7.80 -1.88
C PHE A 18 7.45 7.87 -1.11
N LEU A 19 7.17 8.99 -0.44
CA LEU A 19 5.92 9.21 0.29
C LEU A 19 4.69 9.07 -0.62
N GLU A 20 4.75 9.62 -1.84
CA GLU A 20 3.70 9.46 -2.86
C GLU A 20 3.52 7.99 -3.30
N SER A 21 4.61 7.21 -3.33
CA SER A 21 4.51 5.77 -3.62
C SER A 21 3.75 5.02 -2.52
N PHE A 22 3.97 5.35 -1.25
CA PHE A 22 3.18 4.82 -0.13
C PHE A 22 1.71 5.25 -0.24
N ARG A 23 1.45 6.53 -0.46
CA ARG A 23 0.10 7.06 -0.59
C ARG A 23 -0.67 6.37 -1.72
N GLY A 24 -0.07 6.23 -2.89
CA GLY A 24 -0.72 5.68 -4.09
C GLY A 24 -0.86 4.15 -4.07
N THR A 25 0.07 3.43 -3.43
CA THR A 25 0.15 1.97 -3.51
C THR A 25 -0.28 1.30 -2.19
N LEU A 26 0.09 1.84 -1.03
CA LEU A 26 -0.34 1.25 0.24
C LEU A 26 -1.69 1.81 0.67
N PHE A 27 -1.79 3.11 0.95
CA PHE A 27 -3.01 3.70 1.51
C PHE A 27 -4.18 3.66 0.53
N ARG A 28 -3.99 4.17 -0.68
CA ARG A 28 -5.07 4.24 -1.68
C ARG A 28 -5.58 2.87 -2.09
N GLN A 29 -4.71 1.89 -2.28
CA GLN A 29 -5.14 0.56 -2.70
C GLN A 29 -5.81 -0.21 -1.54
N THR A 30 -5.42 0.06 -0.30
CA THR A 30 -6.13 -0.46 0.88
C THR A 30 -7.53 0.15 0.98
N MET A 31 -7.66 1.46 0.78
CA MET A 31 -8.96 2.13 0.71
C MET A 31 -9.86 1.53 -0.37
N PHE A 32 -9.32 1.23 -1.54
CA PHE A 32 -10.08 0.57 -2.62
C PHE A 32 -10.51 -0.85 -2.24
N ALA A 33 -9.62 -1.61 -1.60
CA ALA A 33 -9.94 -2.96 -1.13
C ALA A 33 -11.04 -2.94 -0.05
N GLU A 34 -11.03 -1.96 0.84
CA GLU A 34 -12.06 -1.76 1.85
C GLU A 34 -13.41 -1.38 1.23
N PHE A 35 -13.40 -0.45 0.27
CA PHE A 35 -14.60 -0.12 -0.50
C PHE A 35 -15.21 -1.35 -1.17
N GLU A 36 -14.38 -2.16 -1.81
CA GLU A 36 -14.80 -3.39 -2.48
C GLU A 36 -15.39 -4.40 -1.48
N ASP A 37 -14.74 -4.63 -0.35
CA ASP A 37 -15.23 -5.53 0.71
C ASP A 37 -16.57 -5.04 1.27
N MET A 38 -16.70 -3.74 1.57
CA MET A 38 -17.94 -3.14 2.05
C MET A 38 -19.08 -3.32 1.05
N ALA A 39 -18.82 -3.08 -0.25
CA ALA A 39 -19.82 -3.25 -1.30
C ALA A 39 -20.26 -4.71 -1.42
N HIS A 40 -19.31 -5.65 -1.42
CA HIS A 40 -19.61 -7.08 -1.48
C HIS A 40 -20.39 -7.57 -0.26
N ARG A 41 -20.02 -7.16 0.96
CA ARG A 41 -20.75 -7.50 2.18
C ARG A 41 -22.18 -6.99 2.15
N LYS A 42 -22.37 -5.74 1.69
CA LYS A 42 -23.69 -5.13 1.56
C LYS A 42 -24.55 -5.89 0.57
N GLY A 43 -24.01 -6.24 -0.59
CA GLY A 43 -24.69 -7.07 -1.59
C GLY A 43 -25.03 -8.47 -1.07
N ALA A 44 -24.12 -9.13 -0.37
CA ALA A 44 -24.33 -10.44 0.23
C ALA A 44 -25.41 -10.42 1.32
N ALA A 45 -25.59 -9.30 2.01
CA ALA A 45 -26.67 -9.08 2.97
C ALA A 45 -28.04 -8.81 2.31
N GLY A 46 -28.11 -8.76 0.98
CA GLY A 46 -29.34 -8.46 0.23
C GLY A 46 -29.71 -6.98 0.22
N GLU A 47 -28.80 -6.10 0.61
CA GLU A 47 -29.02 -4.65 0.57
C GLU A 47 -28.81 -4.09 -0.84
N SER A 48 -29.54 -3.01 -1.16
CA SER A 48 -29.41 -2.37 -2.47
C SER A 48 -28.06 -1.65 -2.64
N LEU A 49 -27.34 -1.97 -3.70
CA LEU A 49 -26.16 -1.23 -4.15
C LEU A 49 -26.61 -0.15 -5.15
N THR A 50 -27.11 0.97 -4.65
CA THR A 50 -27.43 2.14 -5.49
C THR A 50 -26.20 3.00 -5.68
N ALA A 51 -26.14 3.77 -6.76
CA ALA A 51 -25.05 4.75 -6.99
C ALA A 51 -24.90 5.69 -5.79
N GLN A 52 -26.01 6.14 -5.20
CA GLN A 52 -25.96 7.01 -4.02
C GLN A 52 -25.28 6.34 -2.83
N ASN A 53 -25.61 5.08 -2.52
CA ASN A 53 -24.99 4.34 -1.42
C ASN A 53 -23.50 4.14 -1.66
N LEU A 54 -23.11 3.80 -2.89
CA LEU A 54 -21.71 3.59 -3.26
C LEU A 54 -20.92 4.91 -3.17
N CYS A 55 -21.47 6.02 -3.66
CA CYS A 55 -20.86 7.34 -3.51
C CYS A 55 -20.67 7.74 -2.04
N GLN A 56 -21.66 7.50 -1.19
CA GLN A 56 -21.55 7.80 0.24
C GLN A 56 -20.46 6.96 0.92
N MET A 57 -20.40 5.66 0.62
CA MET A 57 -19.35 4.78 1.14
C MET A 57 -17.96 5.24 0.69
N TYR A 58 -17.81 5.54 -0.59
CA TYR A 58 -16.53 5.97 -1.16
C TYR A 58 -16.08 7.31 -0.60
N ARG A 59 -17.01 8.28 -0.45
CA ARG A 59 -16.73 9.56 0.19
C ARG A 59 -16.26 9.38 1.63
N GLN A 60 -16.96 8.54 2.41
CA GLN A 60 -16.59 8.30 3.81
C GLN A 60 -15.16 7.75 3.92
N LEU A 61 -14.81 6.78 3.10
CA LEU A 61 -13.46 6.23 3.07
C LEU A 61 -12.41 7.30 2.71
N ASN A 62 -12.70 8.19 1.75
CA ASN A 62 -11.79 9.30 1.46
C ASN A 62 -11.58 10.21 2.67
N VAL A 63 -12.65 10.53 3.41
CA VAL A 63 -12.54 11.33 4.64
C VAL A 63 -11.71 10.61 5.70
N ASP A 64 -11.94 9.31 5.90
CA ASP A 64 -11.27 8.51 6.92
C ASP A 64 -9.77 8.33 6.63
N TYR A 65 -9.42 8.08 5.35
CA TYR A 65 -8.03 7.83 4.95
C TYR A 65 -7.18 9.09 4.81
N PHE A 66 -7.77 10.22 4.41
CA PHE A 66 -7.03 11.47 4.17
C PHE A 66 -7.16 12.49 5.29
N GLY A 67 -8.07 12.26 6.24
CA GLY A 67 -8.22 13.06 7.44
C GLY A 67 -8.92 14.42 7.23
N PRO A 68 -9.17 15.14 8.34
CA PRO A 68 -10.01 16.35 8.34
C PRO A 68 -9.36 17.56 7.67
N GLU A 69 -8.04 17.57 7.50
CA GLU A 69 -7.31 18.67 6.85
C GLU A 69 -7.41 18.62 5.32
N MET A 70 -7.84 17.48 4.77
CA MET A 70 -8.04 17.33 3.33
C MET A 70 -9.42 17.84 2.91
N ASN A 71 -9.44 18.75 1.94
CA ASN A 71 -10.68 19.12 1.27
C ASN A 71 -11.11 18.02 0.31
N VAL A 72 -12.08 17.22 0.73
CA VAL A 72 -12.64 16.13 -0.09
C VAL A 72 -13.64 16.72 -1.07
N ASP A 73 -13.21 16.89 -2.32
CA ASP A 73 -14.04 17.40 -3.42
C ASP A 73 -15.22 16.45 -3.70
N SER A 74 -16.38 17.02 -4.03
CA SER A 74 -17.60 16.23 -4.32
C SER A 74 -17.48 15.33 -5.56
N GLN A 75 -16.60 15.67 -6.49
CA GLN A 75 -16.35 14.84 -7.67
C GLN A 75 -15.68 13.51 -7.33
N ILE A 76 -14.97 13.42 -6.22
CA ILE A 76 -14.32 12.18 -5.78
C ILE A 76 -15.35 11.07 -5.47
N ASP A 77 -16.57 11.45 -5.11
CA ASP A 77 -17.64 10.53 -4.76
C ASP A 77 -17.93 9.53 -5.90
N TYR A 78 -17.67 9.93 -7.14
CA TYR A 78 -17.89 9.14 -8.36
C TYR A 78 -16.64 8.43 -8.87
N GLU A 79 -15.49 8.57 -8.21
CA GLU A 79 -14.23 8.01 -8.72
C GLU A 79 -14.29 6.48 -8.89
N TRP A 80 -15.01 5.78 -8.02
CA TRP A 80 -15.16 4.32 -8.09
C TRP A 80 -15.72 3.84 -9.44
N GLU A 81 -16.53 4.64 -10.13
CA GLU A 81 -17.13 4.30 -11.44
C GLU A 81 -16.07 4.11 -12.54
N ARG A 82 -14.94 4.82 -12.45
CA ARG A 82 -13.87 4.78 -13.46
C ARG A 82 -12.72 3.83 -13.13
N ILE A 83 -12.76 3.15 -11.99
CA ILE A 83 -11.69 2.24 -11.56
C ILE A 83 -11.92 0.85 -12.18
N PRO A 84 -11.18 0.46 -13.24
CA PRO A 84 -11.44 -0.80 -13.93
C PRO A 84 -11.14 -2.03 -13.08
N HIS A 85 -10.30 -1.88 -12.05
CA HIS A 85 -9.94 -2.98 -11.13
C HIS A 85 -11.14 -3.53 -10.36
N PHE A 86 -12.17 -2.72 -10.09
CA PHE A 86 -13.38 -3.19 -9.40
C PHE A 86 -14.22 -4.18 -10.22
N TYR A 87 -13.93 -4.32 -11.53
CA TYR A 87 -14.51 -5.38 -12.35
C TYR A 87 -13.80 -6.74 -12.19
N THR A 88 -12.69 -6.77 -11.44
CA THR A 88 -11.96 -7.99 -11.07
C THR A 88 -11.96 -8.12 -9.55
N PRO A 89 -12.96 -8.82 -8.96
CA PRO A 89 -13.16 -8.85 -7.53
C PRO A 89 -11.92 -9.24 -6.73
N PHE A 90 -11.68 -8.51 -5.65
CA PHE A 90 -10.58 -8.76 -4.70
C PHE A 90 -9.18 -8.74 -5.33
N TYR A 91 -8.97 -7.86 -6.31
CA TYR A 91 -7.68 -7.71 -6.97
C TYR A 91 -6.76 -6.68 -6.28
N VAL A 92 -7.31 -5.54 -5.88
CA VAL A 92 -6.50 -4.35 -5.52
C VAL A 92 -5.70 -4.48 -4.22
N TYR A 93 -6.12 -5.32 -3.28
CA TYR A 93 -5.37 -5.56 -2.04
C TYR A 93 -3.94 -6.08 -2.29
N GLN A 94 -3.72 -6.74 -3.44
CA GLN A 94 -2.42 -7.28 -3.83
C GLN A 94 -1.35 -6.20 -3.98
N TYR A 95 -1.73 -4.97 -4.34
CA TYR A 95 -0.80 -3.85 -4.42
C TYR A 95 -0.25 -3.49 -3.05
N ALA A 96 -1.13 -3.36 -2.05
CA ALA A 96 -0.72 -3.00 -0.69
C ALA A 96 0.12 -4.11 -0.03
N THR A 97 -0.30 -5.37 -0.17
CA THR A 97 0.45 -6.51 0.40
C THR A 97 1.79 -6.71 -0.29
N GLY A 98 1.84 -6.61 -1.63
CA GLY A 98 3.08 -6.71 -2.40
C GLY A 98 4.06 -5.58 -2.08
N PHE A 99 3.56 -4.35 -1.93
CA PHE A 99 4.38 -3.18 -1.56
C PHE A 99 4.96 -3.34 -0.15
N SER A 100 4.15 -3.76 0.83
CA SER A 100 4.61 -4.02 2.20
C SER A 100 5.69 -5.11 2.24
N ALA A 101 5.50 -6.20 1.51
CA ALA A 101 6.51 -7.26 1.39
C ALA A 101 7.81 -6.73 0.76
N ALA A 102 7.72 -5.90 -0.29
CA ALA A 102 8.90 -5.32 -0.94
C ALA A 102 9.66 -4.37 0.00
N VAL A 103 8.96 -3.56 0.79
CA VAL A 103 9.59 -2.69 1.80
C VAL A 103 10.30 -3.53 2.85
N ALA A 104 9.65 -4.57 3.39
CA ALA A 104 10.25 -5.45 4.39
C ALA A 104 11.50 -6.17 3.86
N ILE A 105 11.44 -6.75 2.65
CA ILE A 105 12.59 -7.42 2.01
C ILE A 105 13.74 -6.43 1.80
N SER A 106 13.45 -5.26 1.19
CA SER A 106 14.49 -4.26 0.89
C SER A 106 15.14 -3.73 2.17
N SER A 107 14.36 -3.49 3.22
CA SER A 107 14.88 -3.06 4.53
C SER A 107 15.87 -4.06 5.11
N ARG A 108 15.54 -5.35 5.11
CA ARG A 108 16.40 -6.43 5.61
C ARG A 108 17.71 -6.51 4.84
N ILE A 109 17.64 -6.43 3.50
CA ILE A 109 18.84 -6.44 2.65
C ILE A 109 19.71 -5.21 2.91
N MET A 110 19.10 -4.03 3.02
CA MET A 110 19.82 -2.77 3.25
C MET A 110 20.45 -2.67 4.63
N LYS A 111 19.87 -3.35 5.62
CA LYS A 111 20.44 -3.50 6.97
C LYS A 111 21.55 -4.54 7.02
N GLY A 112 21.77 -5.30 5.95
CA GLY A 112 22.78 -6.36 5.90
C GLY A 112 22.44 -7.57 6.76
N GLU A 113 21.15 -7.86 6.98
CA GLU A 113 20.73 -9.03 7.75
C GLU A 113 21.25 -10.31 7.12
N GLU A 114 21.79 -11.20 7.94
CA GLU A 114 22.36 -12.46 7.47
C GLU A 114 21.33 -13.30 6.72
N GLY A 115 21.68 -13.79 5.55
CA GLY A 115 20.82 -14.59 4.70
C GLY A 115 19.73 -13.84 3.93
N ALA A 116 19.50 -12.53 4.18
CA ALA A 116 18.42 -11.78 3.53
C ALA A 116 18.56 -11.74 2.00
N LEU A 117 19.76 -11.45 1.49
CA LEU A 117 20.02 -11.41 0.05
C LEU A 117 19.87 -12.80 -0.59
N GLU A 118 20.38 -13.84 0.05
CA GLU A 118 20.27 -15.22 -0.46
C GLU A 118 18.83 -15.72 -0.42
N GLY A 119 18.06 -15.40 0.62
CA GLY A 119 16.62 -15.65 0.69
C GLY A 119 15.87 -14.96 -0.45
N TYR A 120 16.19 -13.69 -0.73
CA TYR A 120 15.60 -12.95 -1.85
C TYR A 120 15.91 -13.58 -3.21
N LYS A 121 17.15 -14.01 -3.44
CA LYS A 121 17.51 -14.74 -4.69
C LYS A 121 16.72 -16.06 -4.82
N LYS A 122 16.56 -16.82 -3.73
CA LYS A 122 15.73 -18.03 -3.71
C LYS A 122 14.27 -17.73 -4.04
N PHE A 123 13.71 -16.65 -3.45
CA PHE A 123 12.36 -16.18 -3.78
C PHE A 123 12.22 -15.90 -5.28
N LEU A 124 13.12 -15.12 -5.88
CA LEU A 124 13.08 -14.78 -7.31
C LEU A 124 13.20 -16.01 -8.21
N SER A 125 13.97 -17.02 -7.81
CA SER A 125 14.13 -18.26 -8.57
C SER A 125 13.04 -19.30 -8.32
N GLY A 126 12.16 -19.05 -7.34
CA GLY A 126 11.12 -20.00 -6.94
C GLY A 126 9.99 -20.15 -7.97
N GLY A 127 9.72 -19.12 -8.77
CA GLY A 127 8.62 -19.13 -9.74
C GLY A 127 7.28 -19.48 -9.10
N CYS A 128 6.58 -20.48 -9.64
CA CYS A 128 5.31 -20.99 -9.12
C CYS A 128 5.46 -22.32 -8.34
N SER A 129 6.61 -22.58 -7.75
CA SER A 129 6.88 -23.84 -7.05
C SER A 129 6.19 -23.99 -5.69
N MET A 130 5.75 -22.88 -5.10
CA MET A 130 5.11 -22.80 -3.79
C MET A 130 4.03 -21.71 -3.82
N THR A 131 3.23 -21.64 -2.74
CA THR A 131 2.30 -20.53 -2.56
C THR A 131 3.05 -19.20 -2.37
N PRO A 132 2.44 -18.04 -2.70
CA PRO A 132 3.08 -16.75 -2.52
C PRO A 132 3.59 -16.49 -1.09
N ILE A 133 2.84 -16.93 -0.08
CA ILE A 133 3.23 -16.79 1.34
C ILE A 133 4.47 -17.63 1.65
N GLU A 134 4.52 -18.87 1.17
CA GLU A 134 5.69 -19.76 1.38
C GLU A 134 6.93 -19.20 0.68
N LEU A 135 6.79 -18.68 -0.54
CA LEU A 135 7.89 -18.04 -1.26
C LEU A 135 8.42 -16.82 -0.50
N LEU A 136 7.55 -15.95 0.02
CA LEU A 136 7.95 -14.79 0.81
C LEU A 136 8.64 -15.17 2.12
N ARG A 137 8.28 -16.30 2.73
CA ARG A 137 8.98 -16.82 3.91
C ARG A 137 10.44 -17.18 3.63
N LEU A 138 10.81 -17.50 2.39
CA LEU A 138 12.22 -17.68 2.01
C LEU A 138 13.04 -16.41 2.19
N CYS A 139 12.40 -15.22 2.06
CA CYS A 139 12.99 -13.92 2.35
C CYS A 139 12.88 -13.52 3.82
N GLY A 140 12.30 -14.38 4.68
CA GLY A 140 11.99 -14.07 6.08
C GLY A 140 10.83 -13.09 6.26
N VAL A 141 9.94 -12.97 5.24
CA VAL A 141 8.74 -12.13 5.30
C VAL A 141 7.51 -13.03 5.36
N ASP A 142 6.74 -12.92 6.43
CA ASP A 142 5.52 -13.71 6.63
C ASP A 142 4.28 -12.83 6.55
N MET A 143 3.64 -12.83 5.37
CA MET A 143 2.42 -12.07 5.10
C MET A 143 1.16 -12.67 5.75
N SER A 144 1.27 -13.78 6.50
CA SER A 144 0.17 -14.26 7.35
C SER A 144 0.07 -13.52 8.69
N THR A 145 0.99 -12.60 8.94
CA THR A 145 1.03 -11.72 10.11
C THR A 145 0.94 -10.25 9.70
N THR A 146 0.64 -9.35 10.65
CA THR A 146 0.63 -7.89 10.40
C THR A 146 2.02 -7.30 10.26
N ARG A 147 3.05 -8.00 10.74
CA ARG A 147 4.42 -7.49 10.88
C ARG A 147 4.98 -6.82 9.62
N PRO A 148 4.88 -7.37 8.39
CA PRO A 148 5.42 -6.70 7.21
C PRO A 148 4.71 -5.37 6.88
N VAL A 149 3.42 -5.26 7.21
CA VAL A 149 2.65 -4.01 7.06
C VAL A 149 3.10 -3.00 8.13
N ASP A 150 3.25 -3.43 9.38
CA ASP A 150 3.72 -2.58 10.48
C ASP A 150 5.13 -2.04 10.20
N GLU A 151 6.03 -2.88 9.64
CA GLU A 151 7.37 -2.47 9.22
C GLU A 151 7.31 -1.44 8.08
N ALA A 152 6.40 -1.61 7.12
CA ALA A 152 6.22 -0.64 6.03
C ALA A 152 5.67 0.70 6.53
N LEU A 153 4.69 0.68 7.44
CA LEU A 153 4.13 1.90 8.04
C LEU A 153 5.16 2.63 8.92
N SER A 154 5.97 1.88 9.68
CA SER A 154 7.06 2.47 10.47
C SER A 154 8.08 3.17 9.55
N PHE A 155 8.45 2.53 8.45
CA PHE A 155 9.35 3.13 7.47
C PHE A 155 8.75 4.37 6.79
N PHE A 156 7.43 4.38 6.54
CA PHE A 156 6.73 5.58 6.07
C PHE A 156 6.86 6.74 7.06
N GLY A 157 6.67 6.46 8.36
CA GLY A 157 6.85 7.47 9.43
C GLY A 157 8.27 8.05 9.43
N GLU A 158 9.31 7.19 9.34
CA GLU A 158 10.70 7.63 9.25
C GLU A 158 10.96 8.55 8.05
N LEU A 159 10.38 8.22 6.89
CA LEU A 159 10.50 9.05 5.67
C LEU A 159 9.77 10.39 5.82
N LEU A 160 8.63 10.41 6.51
CA LEU A 160 7.86 11.62 6.76
C LEU A 160 8.62 12.58 7.68
N ASP A 161 9.16 12.06 8.81
CA ASP A 161 9.99 12.83 9.73
C ASP A 161 11.23 13.41 9.01
N GLU A 162 11.87 12.60 8.16
CA GLU A 162 13.03 13.05 7.37
C GLU A 162 12.63 14.14 6.36
N PHE A 163 11.45 14.05 5.74
CA PHE A 163 10.92 15.03 4.81
C PHE A 163 10.60 16.36 5.51
N GLU A 164 9.96 16.30 6.68
CA GLU A 164 9.68 17.51 7.48
C GLU A 164 10.96 18.23 7.89
N GLY A 165 12.01 17.49 8.21
CA GLY A 165 13.34 18.04 8.49
C GLY A 165 14.02 18.73 7.29
N GLN A 166 13.49 18.56 6.06
CA GLN A 166 13.97 19.27 4.86
C GLN A 166 13.22 20.59 4.60
N ARG A 167 12.12 20.87 5.28
CA ARG A 167 11.41 22.15 5.22
C ARG A 167 12.14 23.19 6.09
#